data_8ef36f1e03e4c1c10725e33fbebbb258
#
_entry.id   8ef36f1e03e4c1c10725e33fbebbb258
#
_cell.length_a   1.000
_cell.length_b   1.000
_cell.length_c   1.000
_cell.angle_alpha   90.00
_cell.angle_beta   90.00
_cell.angle_gamma   90.00
#
_symmetry.space_group_name_H-M   'P 1'
#
loop_
_entity.id
_entity.type
_entity.pdbx_description
1 polymer ?
#
loop_
_entity_poly.entity_id
_entity_poly.type
_entity_poly.pdbx_seq_one_letter_code
_entity_poly.pdbx_strand_id
1 'polypeptide(L)'
;MNNQPQEYYTPYQLKFPIEIEKIIETTDPVYTFCEVMNHIDLSKYLTTEDRRTGRPRYEEETLLKVILFAFMENGYESLRKIEKLCKTDIRFMWLLQDNPPPSHSTIGNFMNNVLNRKIDEIFADINSYIFTVENVDLNHVYIDGTKIEANANKYSWVWKKSCEKNRLKVFARITELLGEMNDKISSFCVKFGIREEYAIEYLEQIQQQYVKLCGFDPETAIRGRGHHKTIEQRHYDKLSEYISRLKKYAEHIKICGDERNSYSKTDHDATFMRMKKDYMGNDQLLPGYNIQLGVCDEYIAVFDVKQYASDMECFKPLIEKFNQIYEKYPEYPVADAGYGSFNNYLYCEEHGMKKYMKFTMYEKESKDKKYRDDPYRAVNFPIDTDGDPICPNGKKFHYLYSRPVRGNKYGRTEEFYQCEDCSNCLQKEKCCKCKGNRKIRLNEELTKFHKEVLCNLNSIHGALLRMNRSIQSEGANGIIKWNRSYTRARRRGSKALNLEIAMICCGFNLHKFHLKKSAIKKSGINLKYFPHFQHGKNAVFVPLCLLYPKFSQNSYFCDLA
;
A
#
# COMPACT_ATOMS: atom_id res chain seq x y z
N MET A 1 -49.64 -31.52 -19.59
CA MET A 1 -48.96 -31.10 -20.81
C MET A 1 -47.46 -31.19 -20.53
N ASN A 2 -46.82 -32.22 -21.08
CA ASN A 2 -45.39 -32.47 -20.91
C ASN A 2 -44.61 -31.54 -21.83
N ASN A 3 -43.96 -30.50 -21.27
CA ASN A 3 -42.94 -29.76 -21.97
C ASN A 3 -41.63 -30.57 -21.95
N GLN A 4 -41.44 -31.44 -22.89
CA GLN A 4 -40.11 -31.94 -23.21
C GLN A 4 -39.37 -30.82 -23.96
N PRO A 5 -38.09 -30.52 -23.59
CA PRO A 5 -37.28 -29.58 -24.34
C PRO A 5 -37.12 -30.11 -25.76
N GLN A 6 -37.49 -29.32 -26.76
CA GLN A 6 -37.20 -29.62 -28.16
C GLN A 6 -35.68 -29.65 -28.34
N GLU A 7 -35.11 -30.82 -28.51
CA GLU A 7 -33.73 -30.96 -28.98
C GLU A 7 -33.68 -30.50 -30.44
N TYR A 8 -33.09 -29.35 -30.69
CA TYR A 8 -32.80 -28.91 -32.04
C TYR A 8 -31.65 -29.73 -32.63
N TYR A 9 -31.95 -30.79 -33.31
CA TYR A 9 -30.98 -31.49 -34.17
C TYR A 9 -30.78 -30.70 -35.47
N THR A 10 -29.63 -30.03 -35.64
CA THR A 10 -29.25 -29.58 -36.98
C THR A 10 -28.68 -30.75 -37.76
N PRO A 11 -29.09 -31.00 -39.03
CA PRO A 11 -28.66 -32.13 -39.81
C PRO A 11 -27.17 -32.16 -40.17
N TYR A 12 -26.42 -31.13 -39.76
CA TYR A 12 -24.97 -30.98 -39.98
C TYR A 12 -24.14 -31.08 -38.70
N GLN A 13 -24.70 -31.62 -37.62
CA GLN A 13 -23.95 -31.78 -36.38
C GLN A 13 -23.01 -32.99 -36.49
N LEU A 14 -21.85 -32.78 -37.09
CA LEU A 14 -20.76 -33.75 -37.12
C LEU A 14 -20.11 -33.77 -35.73
N LYS A 15 -20.32 -34.85 -34.99
CA LYS A 15 -19.54 -35.14 -33.75
C LYS A 15 -18.17 -35.66 -34.18
N PHE A 16 -17.20 -34.77 -34.32
CA PHE A 16 -15.81 -35.21 -34.42
C PHE A 16 -15.27 -35.40 -33.00
N PRO A 17 -14.54 -36.47 -32.67
CA PRO A 17 -13.73 -36.55 -31.50
C PRO A 17 -12.61 -35.52 -31.63
N ILE A 18 -12.79 -34.35 -31.04
CA ILE A 18 -11.79 -33.27 -31.08
C ILE A 18 -10.84 -33.50 -29.91
N GLU A 19 -9.61 -33.89 -30.22
CA GLU A 19 -8.52 -33.84 -29.25
C GLU A 19 -8.11 -32.37 -29.06
N ILE A 20 -8.56 -31.75 -27.99
CA ILE A 20 -8.33 -30.30 -27.68
C ILE A 20 -6.84 -29.98 -27.75
N GLU A 21 -5.97 -30.88 -27.29
CA GLU A 21 -4.52 -30.73 -27.35
C GLU A 21 -3.94 -30.49 -28.74
N LYS A 22 -4.57 -31.03 -29.78
CA LYS A 22 -4.14 -30.83 -31.19
C LYS A 22 -4.54 -29.46 -31.73
N ILE A 23 -5.46 -28.76 -31.07
CA ILE A 23 -5.95 -27.44 -31.50
C ILE A 23 -5.15 -26.31 -30.81
N ILE A 24 -4.65 -26.54 -29.59
CA ILE A 24 -3.85 -25.57 -28.87
C ILE A 24 -2.44 -25.57 -29.46
N GLU A 25 -2.00 -24.41 -29.94
CA GLU A 25 -0.64 -24.26 -30.47
C GLU A 25 0.41 -24.55 -29.38
N THR A 26 1.48 -25.24 -29.73
CA THR A 26 2.57 -25.64 -28.82
C THR A 26 3.30 -24.44 -28.17
N THR A 27 3.07 -23.24 -28.72
CA THR A 27 3.59 -21.96 -28.20
C THR A 27 2.62 -21.22 -27.30
N ASP A 28 1.43 -21.79 -27.05
CA ASP A 28 0.40 -21.15 -26.23
C ASP A 28 0.87 -20.99 -24.76
N PRO A 29 0.55 -19.85 -24.13
CA PRO A 29 0.87 -19.60 -22.74
C PRO A 29 0.41 -20.66 -21.74
N VAL A 30 -0.66 -21.41 -22.06
CA VAL A 30 -1.21 -22.45 -21.18
C VAL A 30 -0.20 -23.55 -20.86
N TYR A 31 0.68 -23.91 -21.81
CA TYR A 31 1.71 -24.92 -21.55
C TYR A 31 2.79 -24.43 -20.60
N THR A 32 3.22 -23.17 -20.74
CA THR A 32 4.16 -22.56 -19.77
C THR A 32 3.52 -22.44 -18.40
N PHE A 33 2.24 -22.11 -18.34
CA PHE A 33 1.47 -22.06 -17.11
C PHE A 33 1.42 -23.42 -16.42
N CYS A 34 1.06 -24.48 -17.15
CA CYS A 34 1.01 -25.84 -16.61
C CYS A 34 2.37 -26.35 -16.16
N GLU A 35 3.43 -26.02 -16.89
CA GLU A 35 4.80 -26.34 -16.49
C GLU A 35 5.12 -25.77 -15.09
N VAL A 36 4.84 -24.50 -14.84
CA VAL A 36 5.05 -23.89 -13.53
C VAL A 36 4.18 -24.56 -12.46
N MET A 37 2.87 -24.71 -12.73
CA MET A 37 1.93 -25.27 -11.76
C MET A 37 2.22 -26.73 -11.40
N ASN A 38 2.76 -27.52 -12.31
CA ASN A 38 3.12 -28.91 -12.05
C ASN A 38 4.41 -29.09 -11.24
N HIS A 39 5.24 -28.03 -11.11
CA HIS A 39 6.44 -28.04 -10.27
C HIS A 39 6.19 -27.53 -8.84
N ILE A 40 4.97 -27.07 -8.56
CA ILE A 40 4.58 -26.59 -7.25
C ILE A 40 3.76 -27.67 -6.54
N ASP A 41 4.15 -27.98 -5.29
CA ASP A 41 3.38 -28.88 -4.44
C ASP A 41 2.16 -28.17 -3.86
N LEU A 42 1.05 -28.18 -4.59
CA LEU A 42 -0.21 -27.54 -4.19
C LEU A 42 -0.94 -28.29 -3.06
N SER A 43 -0.56 -29.54 -2.77
CA SER A 43 -1.17 -30.33 -1.68
C SER A 43 -0.98 -29.72 -0.29
N LYS A 44 0.06 -28.89 -0.12
CA LYS A 44 0.31 -28.11 1.09
C LYS A 44 -0.78 -27.08 1.40
N TYR A 45 -1.49 -26.61 0.39
CA TYR A 45 -2.39 -25.47 0.46
C TYR A 45 -3.85 -25.84 0.26
N LEU A 46 -4.10 -26.90 -0.52
CA LEU A 46 -5.40 -27.29 -0.99
C LEU A 46 -5.81 -28.61 -0.33
N THR A 47 -7.07 -28.70 0.04
CA THR A 47 -7.63 -29.92 0.63
C THR A 47 -8.09 -30.89 -0.44
N THR A 48 -7.63 -32.13 -0.33
CA THR A 48 -8.07 -33.26 -1.19
C THR A 48 -9.23 -34.07 -0.57
N GLU A 49 -9.78 -33.64 0.59
CA GLU A 49 -10.82 -34.38 1.29
C GLU A 49 -12.14 -34.34 0.53
N ASP A 50 -12.59 -35.50 0.06
CA ASP A 50 -13.93 -35.73 -0.46
C ASP A 50 -14.95 -35.72 0.67
N ARG A 51 -15.94 -34.84 0.58
CA ARG A 51 -17.12 -34.92 1.44
C ARG A 51 -17.93 -36.13 1.03
N ARG A 52 -18.08 -37.09 1.94
CA ARG A 52 -18.83 -38.36 1.72
C ARG A 52 -20.33 -38.18 1.47
N THR A 53 -20.87 -36.97 1.66
CA THR A 53 -22.32 -36.71 1.49
C THR A 53 -22.55 -35.36 0.81
N GLY A 54 -23.46 -35.29 -0.15
CA GLY A 54 -23.87 -34.08 -0.88
C GLY A 54 -23.35 -34.03 -2.32
N ARG A 55 -23.46 -32.86 -2.96
CA ARG A 55 -22.96 -32.63 -4.31
C ARG A 55 -21.43 -32.73 -4.32
N PRO A 56 -20.81 -33.42 -5.29
CA PRO A 56 -19.35 -33.47 -5.43
C PRO A 56 -18.74 -32.08 -5.42
N ARG A 57 -17.64 -31.93 -4.70
CA ARG A 57 -16.89 -30.68 -4.62
C ARG A 57 -16.00 -30.56 -5.86
N TYR A 58 -15.85 -29.34 -6.40
CA TYR A 58 -14.82 -29.11 -7.39
C TYR A 58 -13.44 -29.31 -6.79
N GLU A 59 -12.57 -29.92 -7.53
CA GLU A 59 -11.17 -30.02 -7.18
C GLU A 59 -10.55 -28.63 -7.02
N GLU A 60 -9.94 -28.37 -5.88
CA GLU A 60 -9.42 -27.05 -5.53
C GLU A 60 -8.23 -26.65 -6.43
N GLU A 61 -7.43 -27.62 -6.85
CA GLU A 61 -6.31 -27.41 -7.77
C GLU A 61 -6.79 -26.94 -9.14
N THR A 62 -7.80 -27.59 -9.69
CA THR A 62 -8.41 -27.21 -10.98
C THR A 62 -9.00 -25.79 -10.89
N LEU A 63 -9.69 -25.44 -9.78
CA LEU A 63 -10.20 -24.10 -9.58
C LEU A 63 -9.08 -23.06 -9.51
N LEU A 64 -7.98 -23.36 -8.80
CA LEU A 64 -6.81 -22.50 -8.72
C LEU A 64 -6.17 -22.26 -10.09
N LYS A 65 -5.95 -23.35 -10.87
CA LYS A 65 -5.37 -23.28 -12.22
C LYS A 65 -6.20 -22.39 -13.15
N VAL A 66 -7.50 -22.56 -13.16
CA VAL A 66 -8.42 -21.75 -13.98
C VAL A 66 -8.38 -20.27 -13.60
N ILE A 67 -8.38 -19.96 -12.30
CA ILE A 67 -8.32 -18.58 -11.80
C ILE A 67 -6.98 -17.94 -12.17
N LEU A 68 -5.87 -18.57 -11.83
CA LEU A 68 -4.54 -18.01 -12.07
C LEU A 68 -4.24 -17.85 -13.57
N PHE A 69 -4.69 -18.79 -14.41
CA PHE A 69 -4.55 -18.66 -15.85
C PHE A 69 -5.34 -17.48 -16.41
N ALA A 70 -6.56 -17.24 -15.90
CA ALA A 70 -7.33 -16.05 -16.27
C ALA A 70 -6.60 -14.75 -15.93
N PHE A 71 -5.94 -14.70 -14.77
CA PHE A 71 -5.14 -13.54 -14.34
C PHE A 71 -3.82 -13.42 -15.14
N MET A 72 -3.23 -14.53 -15.55
CA MET A 72 -2.06 -14.54 -16.44
C MET A 72 -2.37 -13.92 -17.79
N GLU A 73 -3.48 -14.30 -18.42
CA GLU A 73 -3.86 -13.84 -19.75
C GLU A 73 -4.36 -12.39 -19.78
N ASN A 74 -5.26 -12.06 -18.86
CA ASN A 74 -6.03 -10.81 -18.93
C ASN A 74 -5.70 -9.80 -17.82
N GLY A 75 -4.86 -10.16 -16.84
CA GLY A 75 -4.71 -9.39 -15.60
C GLY A 75 -5.91 -9.66 -14.70
N TYR A 76 -6.57 -8.61 -14.19
CA TYR A 76 -7.77 -8.80 -13.37
C TYR A 76 -8.95 -9.26 -14.24
N GLU A 77 -9.56 -10.37 -13.84
CA GLU A 77 -10.80 -10.82 -14.44
C GLU A 77 -11.93 -10.98 -13.44
N SER A 78 -13.16 -10.64 -13.86
CA SER A 78 -14.35 -10.83 -13.04
C SER A 78 -14.74 -12.30 -12.96
N LEU A 79 -15.34 -12.72 -11.84
CA LEU A 79 -15.75 -14.13 -11.63
C LEU A 79 -16.69 -14.63 -12.74
N ARG A 80 -17.61 -13.76 -13.21
CA ARG A 80 -18.52 -14.09 -14.32
C ARG A 80 -17.79 -14.23 -15.67
N LYS A 81 -16.72 -13.46 -15.86
CA LYS A 81 -15.90 -13.59 -17.07
C LYS A 81 -15.09 -14.89 -17.03
N ILE A 82 -14.53 -15.27 -15.86
CA ILE A 82 -13.85 -16.55 -15.67
C ILE A 82 -14.82 -17.71 -15.94
N GLU A 83 -16.04 -17.68 -15.38
CA GLU A 83 -17.10 -18.67 -15.68
C GLU A 83 -17.40 -18.75 -17.19
N LYS A 84 -17.46 -17.60 -17.88
CA LYS A 84 -17.65 -17.56 -19.33
C LYS A 84 -16.48 -18.18 -20.08
N LEU A 85 -15.23 -17.83 -19.71
CA LEU A 85 -14.03 -18.40 -20.33
C LEU A 85 -14.00 -19.93 -20.21
N CYS A 86 -14.36 -20.46 -19.04
CA CYS A 86 -14.50 -21.92 -18.84
C CYS A 86 -15.50 -22.59 -19.78
N LYS A 87 -16.46 -21.85 -20.33
CA LYS A 87 -17.50 -22.37 -21.28
C LYS A 87 -17.15 -22.12 -22.74
N THR A 88 -16.26 -21.17 -23.05
CA THR A 88 -16.08 -20.68 -24.42
C THR A 88 -14.64 -20.69 -24.93
N ASP A 89 -13.64 -20.86 -24.06
CA ASP A 89 -12.23 -20.90 -24.45
C ASP A 89 -11.66 -22.30 -24.25
N ILE A 90 -11.12 -22.87 -25.33
CA ILE A 90 -10.60 -24.25 -25.37
C ILE A 90 -9.47 -24.49 -24.37
N ARG A 91 -8.66 -23.46 -24.05
CA ARG A 91 -7.57 -23.55 -23.06
C ARG A 91 -8.10 -23.76 -21.66
N PHE A 92 -9.18 -23.06 -21.32
CA PHE A 92 -9.87 -23.23 -20.04
C PHE A 92 -10.59 -24.58 -19.96
N MET A 93 -11.20 -25.02 -21.05
CA MET A 93 -11.80 -26.36 -21.13
C MET A 93 -10.74 -27.44 -20.93
N TRP A 94 -9.57 -27.29 -21.54
CA TRP A 94 -8.44 -28.21 -21.35
C TRP A 94 -7.93 -28.23 -19.89
N LEU A 95 -7.84 -27.07 -19.22
CA LEU A 95 -7.48 -27.00 -17.80
C LEU A 95 -8.53 -27.64 -16.89
N LEU A 96 -9.80 -27.59 -17.27
CA LEU A 96 -10.89 -28.23 -16.53
C LEU A 96 -10.90 -29.75 -16.68
N GLN A 97 -10.25 -30.29 -17.73
CA GLN A 97 -10.32 -31.69 -18.11
C GLN A 97 -11.79 -32.11 -18.27
N ASP A 98 -12.23 -33.19 -17.62
CA ASP A 98 -13.60 -33.70 -17.69
C ASP A 98 -14.57 -33.00 -16.71
N ASN A 99 -14.09 -32.00 -15.94
CA ASN A 99 -14.93 -31.31 -14.99
C ASN A 99 -15.84 -30.28 -15.68
N PRO A 100 -17.13 -30.18 -15.28
CA PRO A 100 -18.03 -29.18 -15.83
C PRO A 100 -17.56 -27.76 -15.44
N PRO A 101 -17.87 -26.71 -16.24
CA PRO A 101 -17.48 -25.35 -15.94
C PRO A 101 -18.00 -24.87 -14.56
N PRO A 102 -17.14 -24.35 -13.67
CA PRO A 102 -17.54 -23.87 -12.37
C PRO A 102 -18.37 -22.58 -12.49
N SER A 103 -19.39 -22.44 -11.63
CA SER A 103 -20.13 -21.19 -11.55
C SER A 103 -19.31 -20.08 -10.91
N HIS A 104 -19.62 -18.82 -11.23
CA HIS A 104 -18.98 -17.66 -10.56
C HIS A 104 -19.11 -17.70 -9.04
N SER A 105 -20.20 -18.28 -8.50
CA SER A 105 -20.38 -18.47 -7.05
C SER A 105 -19.42 -19.49 -6.47
N THR A 106 -19.19 -20.61 -7.19
CA THR A 106 -18.21 -21.64 -6.80
C THR A 106 -16.80 -21.04 -6.77
N ILE A 107 -16.40 -20.31 -7.83
CA ILE A 107 -15.13 -19.60 -7.90
C ILE A 107 -15.00 -18.60 -6.74
N GLY A 108 -16.03 -17.79 -6.49
CA GLY A 108 -16.04 -16.80 -5.42
C GLY A 108 -15.91 -17.40 -4.02
N ASN A 109 -16.59 -18.52 -3.76
CA ASN A 109 -16.50 -19.24 -2.49
C ASN A 109 -15.10 -19.83 -2.28
N PHE A 110 -14.51 -20.42 -3.29
CA PHE A 110 -13.14 -20.93 -3.24
C PHE A 110 -12.15 -19.79 -2.95
N MET A 111 -12.23 -18.68 -3.68
CA MET A 111 -11.36 -17.52 -3.46
C MET A 111 -11.47 -16.95 -2.04
N ASN A 112 -12.69 -16.83 -1.50
CA ASN A 112 -12.89 -16.22 -0.19
C ASN A 112 -12.50 -17.14 0.97
N ASN A 113 -12.81 -18.43 0.88
CA ASN A 113 -12.73 -19.37 2.00
C ASN A 113 -11.40 -20.13 2.03
N VAL A 114 -10.81 -20.40 0.87
CA VAL A 114 -9.58 -21.19 0.73
C VAL A 114 -8.42 -20.29 0.31
N LEU A 115 -8.50 -19.74 -0.89
CA LEU A 115 -7.38 -19.03 -1.52
C LEU A 115 -6.93 -17.79 -0.73
N ASN A 116 -7.86 -17.05 -0.14
CA ASN A 116 -7.56 -15.85 0.65
C ASN A 116 -6.62 -16.10 1.85
N ARG A 117 -6.45 -17.34 2.28
CA ARG A 117 -5.57 -17.71 3.39
C ARG A 117 -4.20 -18.20 2.93
N LYS A 118 -4.08 -18.61 1.68
CA LYS A 118 -2.93 -19.35 1.15
C LYS A 118 -2.23 -18.67 -0.02
N ILE A 119 -2.80 -17.61 -0.55
CA ILE A 119 -2.33 -16.99 -1.79
C ILE A 119 -0.90 -16.42 -1.67
N ASP A 120 -0.51 -15.91 -0.51
CA ASP A 120 0.84 -15.35 -0.31
C ASP A 120 1.90 -16.47 -0.37
N GLU A 121 1.58 -17.65 0.19
CA GLU A 121 2.44 -18.83 0.15
C GLU A 121 2.53 -19.39 -1.29
N ILE A 122 1.39 -19.48 -2.00
CA ILE A 122 1.33 -19.90 -3.40
C ILE A 122 2.12 -18.94 -4.30
N PHE A 123 2.01 -17.63 -4.06
CA PHE A 123 2.82 -16.63 -4.77
C PHE A 123 4.32 -16.84 -4.55
N ALA A 124 4.73 -17.14 -3.32
CA ALA A 124 6.13 -17.41 -2.98
C ALA A 124 6.65 -18.67 -3.71
N ASP A 125 5.87 -19.74 -3.77
CA ASP A 125 6.25 -20.98 -4.46
C ASP A 125 6.34 -20.80 -5.99
N ILE A 126 5.38 -20.06 -6.60
CA ILE A 126 5.44 -19.69 -8.03
C ILE A 126 6.75 -18.92 -8.30
N ASN A 127 7.06 -17.94 -7.47
CA ASN A 127 8.28 -17.16 -7.62
C ASN A 127 9.53 -18.02 -7.41
N SER A 128 9.53 -18.90 -6.42
CA SER A 128 10.67 -19.79 -6.14
C SER A 128 11.02 -20.63 -7.38
N TYR A 129 10.02 -21.21 -8.05
CA TYR A 129 10.26 -21.95 -9.29
C TYR A 129 10.79 -21.04 -10.40
N ILE A 130 10.10 -19.95 -10.71
CA ILE A 130 10.48 -19.03 -11.79
C ILE A 130 11.90 -18.47 -11.55
N PHE A 131 12.20 -18.06 -10.32
CA PHE A 131 13.47 -17.42 -9.96
C PHE A 131 14.64 -18.40 -10.01
N THR A 132 14.38 -19.67 -9.69
CA THR A 132 15.38 -20.73 -9.85
C THR A 132 15.69 -20.99 -11.32
N VAL A 133 14.66 -21.07 -12.17
CA VAL A 133 14.81 -21.31 -13.62
C VAL A 133 15.51 -20.14 -14.33
N GLU A 134 15.12 -18.90 -13.98
CA GLU A 134 15.62 -17.67 -14.60
C GLU A 134 16.91 -17.14 -13.91
N ASN A 135 17.34 -17.75 -12.79
CA ASN A 135 18.46 -17.29 -11.98
C ASN A 135 18.34 -15.80 -11.59
N VAL A 136 17.18 -15.41 -11.06
CA VAL A 136 16.85 -14.02 -10.71
C VAL A 136 17.74 -13.50 -9.59
N ASP A 137 18.35 -12.33 -9.78
CA ASP A 137 19.16 -11.67 -8.76
C ASP A 137 18.31 -10.97 -7.70
N LEU A 138 18.24 -11.59 -6.53
CA LEU A 138 17.51 -11.07 -5.38
C LEU A 138 18.32 -10.06 -4.53
N ASN A 139 19.56 -9.71 -4.91
CA ASN A 139 20.32 -8.69 -4.20
C ASN A 139 19.86 -7.28 -4.58
N HIS A 140 19.30 -7.11 -5.78
CA HIS A 140 18.79 -5.84 -6.28
C HIS A 140 17.26 -5.83 -6.26
N VAL A 141 16.67 -5.04 -5.39
CA VAL A 141 15.20 -4.88 -5.31
C VAL A 141 14.81 -3.44 -5.67
N TYR A 142 14.05 -3.29 -6.75
CA TYR A 142 13.54 -2.00 -7.20
C TYR A 142 12.14 -1.76 -6.66
N ILE A 143 12.02 -0.76 -5.79
CA ILE A 143 10.81 -0.49 -5.01
C ILE A 143 10.07 0.71 -5.58
N ASP A 144 8.75 0.56 -5.75
CA ASP A 144 7.85 1.66 -6.09
C ASP A 144 6.46 1.45 -5.49
N GLY A 145 5.85 2.55 -5.07
CA GLY A 145 4.51 2.58 -4.52
C GLY A 145 3.50 3.10 -5.54
N THR A 146 2.33 2.46 -5.57
CA THR A 146 1.28 2.88 -6.47
C THR A 146 -0.07 2.95 -5.76
N LYS A 147 -0.76 4.10 -5.86
CA LYS A 147 -2.08 4.29 -5.25
C LYS A 147 -3.17 3.77 -6.18
N ILE A 148 -4.08 2.96 -5.63
CA ILE A 148 -5.23 2.38 -6.32
C ILE A 148 -6.50 2.84 -5.60
N GLU A 149 -7.50 3.29 -6.37
CA GLU A 149 -8.80 3.70 -5.84
C GLU A 149 -9.52 2.49 -5.22
N ALA A 150 -10.08 2.66 -4.02
CA ALA A 150 -10.87 1.63 -3.37
C ALA A 150 -12.25 1.46 -4.00
N ASN A 151 -12.85 0.28 -3.83
CA ASN A 151 -14.25 0.06 -4.16
C ASN A 151 -15.17 0.67 -3.10
N ALA A 152 -15.13 1.99 -2.99
CA ALA A 152 -15.84 2.74 -1.98
C ALA A 152 -16.54 3.98 -2.56
N ASN A 153 -17.49 4.52 -1.79
CA ASN A 153 -18.14 5.78 -2.14
C ASN A 153 -17.16 6.94 -1.94
N LYS A 154 -16.97 7.75 -2.97
CA LYS A 154 -16.01 8.88 -2.98
C LYS A 154 -16.33 9.96 -1.94
N TYR A 155 -17.59 10.12 -1.54
CA TYR A 155 -18.06 11.21 -0.67
C TYR A 155 -18.41 10.77 0.76
N SER A 156 -18.14 9.53 1.13
CA SER A 156 -18.44 8.98 2.46
C SER A 156 -17.22 8.90 3.37
N TRP A 157 -16.57 10.03 3.60
CA TRP A 157 -15.37 10.11 4.43
C TRP A 157 -15.65 10.37 5.90
N VAL A 158 -14.73 9.93 6.74
CA VAL A 158 -14.63 10.30 8.16
C VAL A 158 -13.21 10.76 8.42
N TRP A 159 -13.08 11.94 9.04
CA TRP A 159 -11.78 12.51 9.43
C TRP A 159 -11.59 12.42 10.93
N LYS A 160 -10.50 11.77 11.40
CA LYS A 160 -10.16 11.61 12.82
C LYS A 160 -10.14 12.94 13.56
N LYS A 161 -9.38 13.92 13.03
CA LYS A 161 -9.31 15.28 13.62
C LYS A 161 -10.67 15.98 13.75
N SER A 162 -11.58 15.77 12.80
CA SER A 162 -12.92 16.31 12.87
C SER A 162 -13.75 15.67 13.97
N CYS A 163 -13.63 14.34 14.13
CA CYS A 163 -14.28 13.62 15.23
C CYS A 163 -13.76 14.07 16.59
N GLU A 164 -12.45 14.21 16.75
CA GLU A 164 -11.81 14.72 17.98
C GLU A 164 -12.27 16.14 18.32
N LYS A 165 -12.23 17.05 17.33
CA LYS A 165 -12.71 18.44 17.50
C LYS A 165 -14.19 18.50 17.87
N ASN A 166 -15.02 17.67 17.24
CA ASN A 166 -16.46 17.65 17.52
C ASN A 166 -16.74 16.98 18.88
N ARG A 167 -15.94 15.98 19.30
CA ARG A 167 -16.00 15.40 20.67
C ARG A 167 -15.81 16.47 21.73
N LEU A 168 -14.78 17.32 21.60
CA LEU A 168 -14.53 18.42 22.54
C LEU A 168 -15.68 19.42 22.59
N LYS A 169 -16.28 19.76 21.44
CA LYS A 169 -17.47 20.62 21.40
C LYS A 169 -18.68 19.99 22.09
N VAL A 170 -18.84 18.67 22.00
CA VAL A 170 -19.93 17.96 22.69
C VAL A 170 -19.65 17.97 24.20
N PHE A 171 -18.41 17.81 24.66
CA PHE A 171 -18.07 17.93 26.08
C PHE A 171 -18.44 19.29 26.67
N ALA A 172 -18.13 20.39 25.96
CA ALA A 172 -18.54 21.72 26.40
C ALA A 172 -20.07 21.86 26.55
N ARG A 173 -20.85 21.35 25.58
CA ARG A 173 -22.32 21.34 25.63
C ARG A 173 -22.88 20.45 26.74
N ILE A 174 -22.21 19.34 27.05
CA ILE A 174 -22.56 18.48 28.19
C ILE A 174 -22.33 19.23 29.49
N THR A 175 -21.24 19.97 29.62
CA THR A 175 -20.96 20.80 30.79
C THR A 175 -22.07 21.82 31.05
N GLU A 176 -22.52 22.52 30.01
CA GLU A 176 -23.66 23.46 30.10
C GLU A 176 -24.96 22.73 30.50
N LEU A 177 -25.25 21.61 29.85
CA LEU A 177 -26.45 20.80 30.16
C LEU A 177 -26.44 20.26 31.60
N LEU A 178 -25.29 19.77 32.08
CA LEU A 178 -25.16 19.31 33.48
C LEU A 178 -25.34 20.44 34.48
N GLY A 179 -24.97 21.68 34.14
CA GLY A 179 -25.30 22.87 34.90
C GLY A 179 -26.82 23.05 35.02
N GLU A 180 -27.55 23.09 33.89
CA GLU A 180 -29.02 23.18 33.83
C GLU A 180 -29.70 22.04 34.62
N MET A 181 -29.19 20.81 34.48
CA MET A 181 -29.70 19.65 35.25
C MET A 181 -29.45 19.77 36.74
N ASN A 182 -28.27 20.22 37.18
CA ASN A 182 -27.94 20.44 38.59
C ASN A 182 -28.84 21.51 39.24
N ASP A 183 -29.13 22.59 38.51
CA ASP A 183 -30.05 23.64 38.99
C ASP A 183 -31.47 23.07 39.19
N LYS A 184 -31.91 22.20 38.29
CA LYS A 184 -33.23 21.57 38.40
C LYS A 184 -33.34 20.60 39.58
N ILE A 185 -32.28 19.85 39.90
CA ILE A 185 -32.26 18.85 40.99
C ILE A 185 -31.71 19.43 42.33
N SER A 186 -31.48 20.72 42.39
CA SER A 186 -30.87 21.38 43.59
C SER A 186 -31.61 21.06 44.90
N SER A 187 -32.93 20.82 44.84
CA SER A 187 -33.75 20.46 46.01
C SER A 187 -33.45 19.06 46.55
N PHE A 188 -32.80 18.17 45.81
CA PHE A 188 -32.49 16.81 46.25
C PHE A 188 -31.12 16.64 46.89
N CYS A 189 -30.38 17.73 47.15
CA CYS A 189 -29.02 17.71 47.71
C CYS A 189 -28.02 16.81 46.94
N VAL A 190 -28.29 16.56 45.65
CA VAL A 190 -27.44 15.77 44.73
C VAL A 190 -26.89 16.73 43.67
N LYS A 191 -25.61 16.55 43.30
CA LYS A 191 -24.96 17.34 42.25
C LYS A 191 -24.13 16.45 41.33
N PHE A 192 -24.39 16.54 40.03
CA PHE A 192 -23.57 15.84 39.02
C PHE A 192 -22.25 16.56 38.81
N GLY A 193 -21.16 15.81 38.83
CA GLY A 193 -19.82 16.37 38.71
C GLY A 193 -19.54 16.87 37.30
N ILE A 194 -19.10 18.13 37.19
CA ILE A 194 -18.65 18.75 35.97
C ILE A 194 -17.18 18.39 35.74
N ARG A 195 -16.82 17.98 34.52
CA ARG A 195 -15.47 17.54 34.14
C ARG A 195 -15.06 18.15 32.81
N GLU A 196 -13.78 18.14 32.47
CA GLU A 196 -13.29 18.56 31.18
C GLU A 196 -13.58 17.50 30.09
N GLU A 197 -13.49 16.21 30.46
CA GLU A 197 -13.82 15.07 29.61
C GLU A 197 -14.76 14.13 30.35
N TYR A 198 -15.67 13.50 29.58
CA TYR A 198 -16.69 12.61 30.13
C TYR A 198 -16.57 11.21 29.54
N ALA A 199 -16.49 10.20 30.41
CA ALA A 199 -16.68 8.80 30.03
C ALA A 199 -18.17 8.55 29.69
N ILE A 200 -18.42 7.69 28.73
CA ILE A 200 -19.79 7.38 28.25
C ILE A 200 -20.60 6.74 29.40
N GLU A 201 -19.98 5.81 30.11
CA GLU A 201 -20.57 5.08 31.23
C GLU A 201 -21.00 6.06 32.37
N TYR A 202 -20.20 7.05 32.63
CA TYR A 202 -20.52 8.11 33.61
C TYR A 202 -21.75 8.89 33.20
N LEU A 203 -21.86 9.27 31.92
CA LEU A 203 -23.03 10.01 31.42
C LEU A 203 -24.30 9.16 31.40
N GLU A 204 -24.19 7.86 31.14
CA GLU A 204 -25.31 6.92 31.24
C GLU A 204 -25.78 6.76 32.69
N GLN A 205 -24.86 6.71 33.66
CA GLN A 205 -25.19 6.71 35.09
C GLN A 205 -25.92 7.99 35.50
N ILE A 206 -25.42 9.17 35.07
CA ILE A 206 -26.09 10.45 35.31
C ILE A 206 -27.50 10.44 34.75
N GLN A 207 -27.67 9.95 33.53
CA GLN A 207 -28.98 9.89 32.87
C GLN A 207 -29.97 9.03 33.66
N GLN A 208 -29.55 7.86 34.13
CA GLN A 208 -30.38 6.98 34.95
C GLN A 208 -30.72 7.61 36.31
N GLN A 209 -29.75 8.27 36.96
CA GLN A 209 -29.99 8.96 38.23
C GLN A 209 -30.93 10.14 38.07
N TYR A 210 -30.78 10.92 37.00
CA TYR A 210 -31.65 12.06 36.70
C TYR A 210 -33.10 11.64 36.51
N VAL A 211 -33.33 10.55 35.74
CA VAL A 211 -34.66 9.95 35.55
C VAL A 211 -35.30 9.59 36.89
N LYS A 212 -34.53 8.95 37.80
CA LYS A 212 -35.03 8.56 39.13
C LYS A 212 -35.37 9.76 40.02
N LEU A 213 -34.48 10.77 40.04
CA LEU A 213 -34.66 11.97 40.88
C LEU A 213 -35.85 12.84 40.43
N CYS A 214 -36.06 12.98 39.10
CA CYS A 214 -37.15 13.78 38.55
C CYS A 214 -38.49 13.02 38.42
N GLY A 215 -38.52 11.70 38.71
CA GLY A 215 -39.71 10.89 38.53
C GLY A 215 -40.21 10.84 37.06
N PHE A 216 -39.31 11.05 36.12
CA PHE A 216 -39.61 11.05 34.68
C PHE A 216 -39.49 9.64 34.12
N ASP A 217 -40.52 9.20 33.39
CA ASP A 217 -40.51 7.93 32.70
C ASP A 217 -40.22 8.12 31.20
N PRO A 218 -39.05 7.61 30.71
CA PRO A 218 -38.70 7.73 29.30
C PRO A 218 -39.62 6.97 28.35
N GLU A 219 -40.40 5.96 28.81
CA GLU A 219 -41.32 5.18 27.98
C GLU A 219 -42.61 5.95 27.71
N THR A 220 -43.06 6.75 28.65
CA THR A 220 -44.23 7.60 28.55
C THR A 220 -43.93 8.97 27.96
N ALA A 221 -42.68 9.21 27.54
CA ALA A 221 -42.21 10.48 27.00
C ALA A 221 -43.04 10.93 25.77
N ILE A 222 -43.47 12.18 25.76
CA ILE A 222 -44.23 12.77 24.67
C ILE A 222 -43.38 12.83 23.41
N ARG A 223 -43.84 12.19 22.33
CA ARG A 223 -43.16 12.16 21.02
C ARG A 223 -44.08 12.74 19.95
N GLY A 224 -43.49 13.47 18.98
CA GLY A 224 -44.19 14.01 17.83
C GLY A 224 -44.14 15.54 17.70
N ARG A 225 -44.60 16.06 16.55
CA ARG A 225 -44.65 17.50 16.27
C ARG A 225 -45.87 18.11 16.99
N GLY A 226 -45.70 19.32 17.55
CA GLY A 226 -46.82 20.05 18.14
C GLY A 226 -47.04 19.81 19.66
N HIS A 227 -46.34 18.93 20.29
CA HIS A 227 -46.43 18.70 21.73
C HIS A 227 -45.31 19.42 22.50
N HIS A 228 -45.68 20.03 23.64
CA HIS A 228 -44.72 20.66 24.53
C HIS A 228 -44.04 19.61 25.42
N LYS A 229 -42.71 19.44 25.26
CA LYS A 229 -41.90 18.60 26.12
C LYS A 229 -41.63 19.26 27.48
N THR A 230 -41.67 18.50 28.57
CA THR A 230 -41.23 19.01 29.87
C THR A 230 -39.74 19.35 29.85
N ILE A 231 -39.25 20.07 30.84
CA ILE A 231 -37.84 20.44 30.98
C ILE A 231 -37.01 19.16 31.15
N GLU A 232 -37.47 18.24 32.00
CA GLU A 232 -36.84 16.96 32.29
C GLU A 232 -36.66 16.10 31.04
N GLN A 233 -37.72 16.03 30.21
CA GLN A 233 -37.66 15.33 28.95
C GLN A 233 -36.67 15.99 27.97
N ARG A 234 -36.61 17.31 27.93
CA ARG A 234 -35.62 18.01 27.06
C ARG A 234 -34.19 17.70 27.49
N HIS A 235 -33.90 17.71 28.81
CA HIS A 235 -32.59 17.36 29.33
C HIS A 235 -32.22 15.92 29.01
N TYR A 236 -33.15 14.98 29.22
CA TYR A 236 -32.96 13.57 28.89
C TYR A 236 -32.67 13.35 27.41
N ASP A 237 -33.50 13.95 26.52
CA ASP A 237 -33.32 13.82 25.07
C ASP A 237 -31.98 14.39 24.59
N LYS A 238 -31.60 15.58 25.09
CA LYS A 238 -30.31 16.22 24.78
C LYS A 238 -29.13 15.35 25.25
N LEU A 239 -29.19 14.83 26.47
CA LEU A 239 -28.12 13.97 27.02
C LEU A 239 -28.02 12.66 26.22
N SER A 240 -29.16 12.05 25.88
CA SER A 240 -29.22 10.84 25.03
C SER A 240 -28.59 11.10 23.65
N GLU A 241 -28.89 12.27 23.05
CA GLU A 241 -28.27 12.66 21.78
C GLU A 241 -26.74 12.82 21.91
N TYR A 242 -26.27 13.47 22.97
CA TYR A 242 -24.84 13.66 23.20
C TYR A 242 -24.10 12.36 23.46
N ILE A 243 -24.66 11.46 24.25
CA ILE A 243 -24.13 10.11 24.48
C ILE A 243 -24.04 9.33 23.13
N SER A 244 -25.08 9.36 22.33
CA SER A 244 -25.09 8.71 21.01
C SER A 244 -24.00 9.28 20.08
N ARG A 245 -23.83 10.63 20.07
CA ARG A 245 -22.74 11.28 19.31
C ARG A 245 -21.36 10.89 19.81
N LEU A 246 -21.16 10.84 21.12
CA LEU A 246 -19.87 10.44 21.71
C LEU A 246 -19.53 8.98 21.36
N LYS A 247 -20.49 8.05 21.47
CA LYS A 247 -20.32 6.65 21.05
C LYS A 247 -19.86 6.57 19.59
N LYS A 248 -20.54 7.31 18.71
CA LYS A 248 -20.21 7.36 17.29
C LYS A 248 -18.82 7.94 17.02
N TYR A 249 -18.40 9.00 17.73
CA TYR A 249 -17.06 9.56 17.58
C TYR A 249 -15.98 8.61 18.10
N ALA A 250 -16.24 7.94 19.23
CA ALA A 250 -15.34 6.94 19.78
C ALA A 250 -15.11 5.77 18.79
N GLU A 251 -16.20 5.27 18.19
CA GLU A 251 -16.13 4.24 17.14
C GLU A 251 -15.32 4.70 15.93
N HIS A 252 -15.59 5.92 15.43
CA HIS A 252 -14.85 6.48 14.30
C HIS A 252 -13.35 6.64 14.58
N ILE A 253 -12.99 7.10 15.77
CA ILE A 253 -11.60 7.23 16.20
C ILE A 253 -10.95 5.85 16.30
N LYS A 254 -11.66 4.86 16.86
CA LYS A 254 -11.19 3.48 16.97
C LYS A 254 -10.91 2.85 15.60
N ILE A 255 -11.80 3.04 14.61
CA ILE A 255 -11.61 2.55 13.23
C ILE A 255 -10.39 3.21 12.57
N CYS A 256 -10.16 4.51 12.77
CA CYS A 256 -8.97 5.17 12.26
C CYS A 256 -7.68 4.62 12.86
N GLY A 257 -7.70 4.24 14.14
CA GLY A 257 -6.50 3.86 14.89
C GLY A 257 -5.50 5.02 15.03
N ASP A 258 -4.23 4.71 15.34
CA ASP A 258 -3.20 5.74 15.56
C ASP A 258 -2.53 6.23 14.27
N GLU A 259 -2.50 5.40 13.25
CA GLU A 259 -1.70 5.61 12.05
C GLU A 259 -2.45 6.30 10.91
N ARG A 260 -3.80 6.25 10.92
CA ARG A 260 -4.63 6.83 9.86
C ARG A 260 -5.35 8.09 10.31
N ASN A 261 -5.46 9.05 9.40
CA ASN A 261 -6.19 10.29 9.64
C ASN A 261 -7.65 10.27 9.13
N SER A 262 -8.01 9.26 8.36
CA SER A 262 -9.32 9.15 7.72
C SER A 262 -9.64 7.72 7.31
N TYR A 263 -10.92 7.45 7.09
CA TYR A 263 -11.39 6.21 6.45
C TYR A 263 -12.70 6.45 5.69
N SER A 264 -13.08 5.50 4.81
CA SER A 264 -14.36 5.52 4.10
C SER A 264 -15.42 4.71 4.86
N LYS A 265 -16.64 5.23 4.99
CA LYS A 265 -17.76 4.49 5.63
C LYS A 265 -18.17 3.23 4.87
N THR A 266 -17.87 3.13 3.59
CA THR A 266 -18.22 1.99 2.74
C THR A 266 -17.11 0.96 2.61
N ASP A 267 -15.88 1.36 2.95
CA ASP A 267 -14.70 0.47 3.06
C ASP A 267 -13.82 1.01 4.20
N HIS A 268 -13.96 0.41 5.38
CA HIS A 268 -13.31 0.88 6.60
C HIS A 268 -11.79 0.81 6.54
N ASP A 269 -11.24 -0.01 5.66
CA ASP A 269 -9.80 -0.16 5.50
C ASP A 269 -9.21 0.86 4.52
N ALA A 270 -10.03 1.45 3.64
CA ALA A 270 -9.58 2.45 2.69
C ALA A 270 -9.33 3.81 3.36
N THR A 271 -8.19 4.42 3.04
CA THR A 271 -7.79 5.74 3.54
C THR A 271 -7.93 6.78 2.43
N PHE A 272 -8.36 7.99 2.76
CA PHE A 272 -8.42 9.08 1.80
C PHE A 272 -7.04 9.60 1.49
N MET A 273 -6.63 9.49 0.22
CA MET A 273 -5.33 9.89 -0.27
C MET A 273 -5.39 10.55 -1.63
N ARG A 274 -4.38 11.36 -1.95
CA ARG A 274 -4.25 11.99 -3.26
C ARG A 274 -3.82 10.95 -4.28
N MET A 275 -4.58 10.80 -5.37
CA MET A 275 -4.21 9.94 -6.50
C MET A 275 -3.26 10.64 -7.46
N LYS A 276 -2.42 9.88 -8.15
CA LYS A 276 -1.43 10.41 -9.11
C LYS A 276 -2.10 11.10 -10.31
N LYS A 277 -3.27 10.59 -10.76
CA LYS A 277 -4.14 11.24 -11.76
C LYS A 277 -5.38 11.77 -11.06
N ASP A 278 -5.52 13.06 -11.11
CA ASP A 278 -6.74 13.74 -10.70
C ASP A 278 -7.56 14.05 -11.96
N TYR A 279 -8.58 13.24 -12.22
CA TYR A 279 -9.46 13.38 -13.38
C TYR A 279 -10.28 14.69 -13.36
N MET A 280 -10.42 15.29 -12.17
CA MET A 280 -11.20 16.51 -11.98
C MET A 280 -10.30 17.76 -11.91
N GLY A 281 -8.99 17.61 -11.81
CA GLY A 281 -8.03 18.71 -11.70
C GLY A 281 -8.20 19.58 -10.44
N ASN A 282 -8.82 19.06 -9.40
CA ASN A 282 -9.18 19.83 -8.19
C ASN A 282 -8.49 19.31 -6.91
N ASP A 283 -7.46 18.49 -7.04
CA ASP A 283 -6.70 17.88 -5.94
C ASP A 283 -7.55 17.06 -4.95
N GLN A 284 -8.70 16.55 -5.41
CA GLN A 284 -9.61 15.78 -4.59
C GLN A 284 -8.97 14.51 -4.03
N LEU A 285 -9.15 14.29 -2.72
CA LEU A 285 -8.77 13.05 -2.07
C LEU A 285 -9.81 11.97 -2.36
N LEU A 286 -9.33 10.78 -2.75
CA LEU A 286 -10.18 9.61 -2.99
C LEU A 286 -9.85 8.50 -1.98
N PRO A 287 -10.85 7.65 -1.63
CA PRO A 287 -10.57 6.47 -0.82
C PRO A 287 -9.69 5.51 -1.64
N GLY A 288 -8.61 5.04 -1.06
CA GLY A 288 -7.66 4.20 -1.76
C GLY A 288 -6.74 3.43 -0.84
N TYR A 289 -5.91 2.64 -1.49
CA TYR A 289 -4.85 1.84 -0.91
C TYR A 289 -3.53 2.16 -1.59
N ASN A 290 -2.46 2.03 -0.85
CA ASN A 290 -1.10 2.18 -1.34
C ASN A 290 -0.50 0.79 -1.54
N ILE A 291 -0.33 0.39 -2.80
CA ILE A 291 0.24 -0.90 -3.16
C ILE A 291 1.73 -0.70 -3.36
N GLN A 292 2.52 -1.46 -2.64
CA GLN A 292 3.97 -1.47 -2.74
C GLN A 292 4.41 -2.68 -3.53
N LEU A 293 5.32 -2.49 -4.48
CA LEU A 293 5.92 -3.55 -5.28
C LEU A 293 7.43 -3.51 -5.13
N GLY A 294 8.05 -4.67 -4.90
CA GLY A 294 9.48 -4.88 -5.03
C GLY A 294 9.75 -5.79 -6.23
N VAL A 295 10.52 -5.29 -7.19
CA VAL A 295 10.76 -5.94 -8.48
C VAL A 295 12.23 -6.35 -8.58
N CYS A 296 12.50 -7.60 -8.98
CA CYS A 296 13.82 -8.16 -9.26
C CYS A 296 13.83 -8.72 -10.67
N ASP A 297 14.77 -8.32 -11.52
CA ASP A 297 14.89 -8.78 -12.91
C ASP A 297 13.57 -8.81 -13.69
N GLU A 298 12.76 -7.73 -13.52
CA GLU A 298 11.44 -7.54 -14.12
C GLU A 298 10.31 -8.42 -13.57
N TYR A 299 10.56 -9.25 -12.55
CA TYR A 299 9.54 -10.01 -11.83
C TYR A 299 9.17 -9.32 -10.52
N ILE A 300 7.90 -9.39 -10.16
CA ILE A 300 7.44 -8.91 -8.84
C ILE A 300 7.87 -9.93 -7.80
N ALA A 301 8.91 -9.59 -7.04
CA ALA A 301 9.44 -10.46 -5.98
C ALA A 301 8.60 -10.36 -4.70
N VAL A 302 8.14 -9.17 -4.37
CA VAL A 302 7.33 -8.92 -3.18
C VAL A 302 6.31 -7.84 -3.47
N PHE A 303 5.14 -7.94 -2.84
CA PHE A 303 4.12 -6.89 -2.85
C PHE A 303 3.56 -6.71 -1.44
N ASP A 304 3.01 -5.52 -1.17
CA ASP A 304 2.34 -5.25 0.10
C ASP A 304 1.19 -4.26 -0.10
N VAL A 305 0.08 -4.43 0.64
CA VAL A 305 -1.11 -3.59 0.57
C VAL A 305 -1.21 -2.76 1.83
N LYS A 306 -0.97 -1.46 1.71
CA LYS A 306 -0.95 -0.53 2.85
C LYS A 306 -2.09 0.48 2.81
N GLN A 307 -2.48 0.90 3.99
CA GLN A 307 -3.49 1.95 4.23
C GLN A 307 -2.84 3.33 4.39
N TYR A 308 -1.51 3.42 4.32
CA TYR A 308 -0.77 4.68 4.49
C TYR A 308 -0.78 5.51 3.22
N ALA A 309 -1.04 6.81 3.36
CA ALA A 309 -0.96 7.74 2.24
C ALA A 309 0.48 8.06 1.81
N SER A 310 1.46 7.85 2.71
CA SER A 310 2.89 8.08 2.50
C SER A 310 3.62 6.76 2.26
N ASP A 311 4.60 6.76 1.36
CA ASP A 311 5.43 5.60 1.06
C ASP A 311 6.53 5.37 2.12
N MET A 312 6.84 6.40 2.90
CA MET A 312 7.91 6.39 3.91
C MET A 312 7.75 5.27 4.93
N GLU A 313 6.53 5.04 5.41
CA GLU A 313 6.21 3.98 6.40
C GLU A 313 6.03 2.60 5.73
N CYS A 314 6.07 2.53 4.40
CA CYS A 314 5.85 1.29 3.67
C CYS A 314 7.15 0.49 3.43
N PHE A 315 8.31 1.13 3.51
CA PHE A 315 9.61 0.52 3.18
C PHE A 315 9.93 -0.68 4.07
N LYS A 316 9.98 -0.45 5.38
CA LYS A 316 10.33 -1.50 6.36
C LYS A 316 9.41 -2.71 6.25
N PRO A 317 8.07 -2.58 6.28
CA PRO A 317 7.17 -3.74 6.14
C PRO A 317 7.35 -4.52 4.84
N LEU A 318 7.66 -3.84 3.72
CA LEU A 318 7.88 -4.49 2.43
C LEU A 318 9.17 -5.33 2.46
N ILE A 319 10.26 -4.77 3.01
CA ILE A 319 11.55 -5.47 3.13
C ILE A 319 11.46 -6.64 4.11
N GLU A 320 10.73 -6.50 5.22
CA GLU A 320 10.48 -7.60 6.14
C GLU A 320 9.70 -8.74 5.45
N LYS A 321 8.67 -8.41 4.65
CA LYS A 321 7.95 -9.41 3.86
C LYS A 321 8.87 -10.09 2.83
N PHE A 322 9.77 -9.34 2.20
CA PHE A 322 10.79 -9.90 1.31
C PHE A 322 11.71 -10.89 2.05
N ASN A 323 12.21 -10.49 3.24
CA ASN A 323 13.05 -11.36 4.06
C ASN A 323 12.29 -12.62 4.54
N GLN A 324 11.01 -12.51 4.86
CA GLN A 324 10.18 -13.68 5.21
C GLN A 324 10.02 -14.69 4.06
N ILE A 325 9.97 -14.21 2.80
CA ILE A 325 9.82 -15.08 1.63
C ILE A 325 11.14 -15.70 1.22
N TYR A 326 12.24 -14.94 1.24
CA TYR A 326 13.53 -15.35 0.66
C TYR A 326 14.62 -15.61 1.70
N GLU A 327 14.31 -15.47 2.98
CA GLU A 327 15.24 -15.67 4.12
C GLU A 327 16.53 -14.84 4.04
N LYS A 328 16.46 -13.70 3.34
CA LYS A 328 17.58 -12.75 3.20
C LYS A 328 17.10 -11.32 2.98
N TYR A 329 17.92 -10.35 3.38
CA TYR A 329 17.76 -8.95 3.01
C TYR A 329 18.43 -8.65 1.66
N PRO A 330 17.86 -7.75 0.84
CA PRO A 330 18.51 -7.32 -0.41
C PRO A 330 19.74 -6.45 -0.09
N GLU A 331 20.82 -6.60 -0.82
CA GLU A 331 21.99 -5.73 -0.67
C GLU A 331 21.70 -4.30 -1.16
N TYR A 332 20.93 -4.19 -2.23
CA TYR A 332 20.63 -2.93 -2.93
C TYR A 332 19.12 -2.68 -3.03
N PRO A 333 18.46 -2.20 -1.96
CA PRO A 333 17.09 -1.71 -2.06
C PRO A 333 17.08 -0.33 -2.72
N VAL A 334 16.51 -0.23 -3.91
CA VAL A 334 16.49 0.99 -4.73
C VAL A 334 15.09 1.57 -4.76
N ALA A 335 14.90 2.77 -4.21
CA ALA A 335 13.60 3.42 -4.13
C ALA A 335 13.67 4.92 -4.43
N ASP A 336 12.51 5.55 -4.62
CA ASP A 336 12.42 6.99 -4.88
C ASP A 336 12.55 7.85 -3.61
N ALA A 337 12.37 9.17 -3.75
CA ALA A 337 12.48 10.11 -2.64
C ALA A 337 11.34 9.99 -1.60
N GLY A 338 10.25 9.31 -1.93
CA GLY A 338 9.16 9.05 -1.00
C GLY A 338 9.55 8.13 0.16
N TYR A 339 10.59 7.33 -0.04
CA TYR A 339 11.09 6.37 0.96
C TYR A 339 12.28 6.90 1.77
N GLY A 340 12.94 7.95 1.31
CA GLY A 340 14.15 8.50 1.93
C GLY A 340 13.86 9.16 3.28
N SER A 341 14.11 8.46 4.37
CA SER A 341 13.93 8.95 5.73
C SER A 341 15.04 8.46 6.65
N PHE A 342 15.25 9.18 7.76
CA PHE A 342 16.19 8.76 8.80
C PHE A 342 15.96 7.30 9.22
N ASN A 343 14.70 6.95 9.51
CA ASN A 343 14.34 5.63 9.99
C ASN A 343 14.66 4.51 8.97
N ASN A 344 14.40 4.78 7.68
CA ASN A 344 14.68 3.80 6.64
C ASN A 344 16.18 3.67 6.37
N TYR A 345 16.96 4.76 6.50
CA TYR A 345 18.43 4.68 6.40
C TYR A 345 19.04 3.92 7.57
N LEU A 346 18.55 4.20 8.80
CA LEU A 346 18.97 3.46 9.98
C LEU A 346 18.65 1.96 9.86
N TYR A 347 17.44 1.65 9.41
CA TYR A 347 17.04 0.26 9.17
C TYR A 347 17.92 -0.43 8.12
N CYS A 348 18.34 0.29 7.06
CA CYS A 348 19.33 -0.26 6.12
C CYS A 348 20.67 -0.54 6.77
N GLU A 349 21.15 0.37 7.63
CA GLU A 349 22.42 0.20 8.38
C GLU A 349 22.37 -1.04 9.28
N GLU A 350 21.30 -1.18 10.07
CA GLU A 350 21.09 -2.30 10.99
C GLU A 350 21.08 -3.68 10.30
N HIS A 351 20.66 -3.73 9.03
CA HIS A 351 20.56 -4.98 8.26
C HIS A 351 21.60 -5.13 7.16
N GLY A 352 22.66 -4.30 7.17
CA GLY A 352 23.75 -4.37 6.20
C GLY A 352 23.37 -4.02 4.75
N MET A 353 22.22 -3.38 4.53
CA MET A 353 21.76 -2.95 3.21
C MET A 353 22.40 -1.61 2.80
N LYS A 354 22.72 -1.46 1.54
CA LYS A 354 23.25 -0.20 0.97
C LYS A 354 22.12 0.80 0.73
N LYS A 355 22.39 2.08 0.98
CA LYS A 355 21.39 3.15 0.92
C LYS A 355 21.28 3.73 -0.50
N TYR A 356 20.29 3.29 -1.28
CA TYR A 356 20.00 3.77 -2.65
C TYR A 356 18.62 4.40 -2.78
N MET A 357 18.12 5.03 -1.72
CA MET A 357 16.89 5.79 -1.70
C MET A 357 17.20 7.28 -1.72
N LYS A 358 16.59 8.05 -2.64
CA LYS A 358 16.74 9.50 -2.67
C LYS A 358 16.11 10.13 -1.41
N PHE A 359 16.65 11.25 -0.95
CA PHE A 359 15.98 12.11 0.05
C PHE A 359 15.34 13.32 -0.64
N THR A 360 14.43 13.99 0.05
CA THR A 360 13.59 15.06 -0.54
C THR A 360 14.36 16.16 -1.27
N MET A 361 15.58 16.51 -0.82
CA MET A 361 16.41 17.56 -1.44
C MET A 361 17.51 17.01 -2.35
N TYR A 362 17.52 15.70 -2.62
CA TYR A 362 18.58 15.05 -3.40
C TYR A 362 18.84 15.72 -4.76
N GLU A 363 17.80 15.99 -5.55
CA GLU A 363 17.96 16.59 -6.88
C GLU A 363 18.62 17.97 -6.80
N LYS A 364 18.25 18.77 -5.80
CA LYS A 364 18.83 20.09 -5.59
C LYS A 364 20.28 20.01 -5.11
N GLU A 365 20.59 19.11 -4.20
CA GLU A 365 21.97 18.91 -3.72
C GLU A 365 22.89 18.29 -4.78
N SER A 366 22.36 17.43 -5.63
CA SER A 366 23.12 16.80 -6.71
C SER A 366 23.41 17.77 -7.87
N LYS A 367 22.40 18.56 -8.30
CA LYS A 367 22.48 19.37 -9.54
C LYS A 367 22.84 20.83 -9.31
N ASP A 368 22.44 21.44 -8.20
CA ASP A 368 22.65 22.85 -7.89
C ASP A 368 23.92 23.04 -7.03
N LYS A 369 25.04 23.33 -7.70
CA LYS A 369 26.32 23.58 -7.04
C LYS A 369 26.24 24.76 -6.06
N LYS A 370 25.49 25.84 -6.40
CA LYS A 370 25.35 27.02 -5.54
C LYS A 370 24.64 26.67 -4.25
N TYR A 371 23.61 25.83 -4.32
CA TYR A 371 22.89 25.35 -3.15
C TYR A 371 23.75 24.39 -2.31
N ARG A 372 24.41 23.42 -2.95
CA ARG A 372 25.24 22.43 -2.25
C ARG A 372 26.40 23.08 -1.50
N ASP A 373 27.12 23.96 -2.16
CA ASP A 373 28.34 24.58 -1.65
C ASP A 373 28.06 25.93 -0.96
N ASP A 374 26.79 26.28 -0.67
CA ASP A 374 26.41 27.50 0.05
C ASP A 374 27.03 27.51 1.44
N PRO A 375 27.96 28.46 1.72
CA PRO A 375 28.66 28.53 3.02
C PRO A 375 27.75 28.87 4.17
N TYR A 376 26.52 29.36 3.92
CA TYR A 376 25.58 29.72 4.96
C TYR A 376 24.64 28.56 5.37
N ARG A 377 24.73 27.41 4.72
CA ARG A 377 23.99 26.20 5.14
C ARG A 377 24.68 25.57 6.36
N ALA A 378 23.92 25.34 7.43
CA ALA A 378 24.46 24.78 8.67
C ALA A 378 25.19 23.44 8.48
N VAL A 379 24.75 22.61 7.52
CA VAL A 379 25.38 21.32 7.20
C VAL A 379 26.78 21.45 6.57
N ASN A 380 27.14 22.66 6.09
CA ASN A 380 28.44 22.97 5.49
C ASN A 380 29.39 23.68 6.47
N PHE A 381 28.96 23.93 7.71
CA PHE A 381 29.80 24.54 8.70
C PHE A 381 30.92 23.58 9.12
N PRO A 382 32.18 24.03 9.12
CA PRO A 382 33.26 23.27 9.73
C PRO A 382 32.99 23.08 11.22
N ILE A 383 33.38 21.93 11.74
CA ILE A 383 33.26 21.57 13.16
C ILE A 383 34.66 21.72 13.76
N ASP A 384 34.76 22.35 14.92
CA ASP A 384 36.04 22.49 15.65
C ASP A 384 36.41 21.21 16.43
N THR A 385 37.52 21.27 17.16
CA THR A 385 38.02 20.16 17.98
C THR A 385 37.08 19.79 19.15
N ASP A 386 36.22 20.73 19.56
CA ASP A 386 35.27 20.57 20.66
C ASP A 386 33.91 20.03 20.18
N GLY A 387 33.73 19.90 18.85
CA GLY A 387 32.48 19.46 18.23
C GLY A 387 31.53 20.62 17.91
N ASP A 388 31.93 21.86 18.09
CA ASP A 388 31.09 23.04 17.86
C ASP A 388 31.18 23.50 16.38
N PRO A 389 30.04 23.78 15.70
CA PRO A 389 30.05 24.32 14.36
C PRO A 389 30.59 25.75 14.30
N ILE A 390 31.40 26.07 13.29
CA ILE A 390 31.94 27.41 13.05
C ILE A 390 31.24 28.04 11.87
N CYS A 391 30.73 29.28 12.02
CA CYS A 391 30.09 30.00 10.93
C CYS A 391 31.12 30.53 9.92
N PRO A 392 30.70 30.94 8.68
CA PRO A 392 31.60 31.50 7.67
C PRO A 392 32.37 32.77 8.09
N ASN A 393 31.94 33.42 9.16
CA ASN A 393 32.60 34.58 9.76
C ASN A 393 33.53 34.21 10.94
N GLY A 394 33.84 32.92 11.13
CA GLY A 394 34.77 32.44 12.16
C GLY A 394 34.19 32.36 13.59
N LYS A 395 32.90 32.61 13.78
CA LYS A 395 32.24 32.57 15.10
C LYS A 395 31.76 31.16 15.40
N LYS A 396 31.92 30.73 16.67
CA LYS A 396 31.46 29.42 17.14
C LYS A 396 29.97 29.39 17.39
N PHE A 397 29.38 28.21 17.24
CA PHE A 397 28.02 27.89 17.61
C PHE A 397 28.05 26.97 18.84
N HIS A 398 27.67 27.49 20.00
CA HIS A 398 27.63 26.70 21.23
C HIS A 398 26.40 25.85 21.33
N TYR A 399 26.56 24.61 21.78
CA TYR A 399 25.49 23.69 22.05
C TYR A 399 24.52 24.26 23.09
N LEU A 400 23.22 24.15 22.80
CA LEU A 400 22.18 24.57 23.72
C LEU A 400 21.50 23.40 24.42
N TYR A 401 20.93 22.52 23.62
CA TYR A 401 20.20 21.33 24.06
C TYR A 401 19.96 20.38 22.91
N SER A 402 19.65 19.13 23.25
CA SER A 402 19.13 18.12 22.33
C SER A 402 17.64 17.89 22.60
N ARG A 403 16.89 17.64 21.57
CA ARG A 403 15.46 17.37 21.65
C ARG A 403 15.07 16.20 20.77
N PRO A 404 14.24 15.25 21.26
CA PRO A 404 13.65 14.23 20.41
C PRO A 404 12.78 14.84 19.31
N VAL A 405 12.87 14.30 18.11
CA VAL A 405 12.01 14.72 16.99
C VAL A 405 10.59 14.26 17.24
N ARG A 406 9.64 15.20 17.27
CA ARG A 406 8.23 14.92 17.53
C ARG A 406 7.67 13.92 16.51
N GLY A 407 7.06 12.85 17.02
CA GLY A 407 6.47 11.80 16.19
C GLY A 407 7.47 10.79 15.62
N ASN A 408 8.75 10.90 15.96
CA ASN A 408 9.75 9.87 15.63
C ASN A 408 9.71 8.76 16.68
N LYS A 409 9.48 7.51 16.22
CA LYS A 409 9.40 6.31 17.07
C LYS A 409 10.76 5.62 17.27
N TYR A 410 11.82 6.10 16.60
CA TYR A 410 13.15 5.46 16.53
C TYR A 410 14.24 6.25 17.27
N GLY A 411 13.85 7.10 18.20
CA GLY A 411 14.81 7.81 19.05
C GLY A 411 15.61 8.93 18.38
N ARG A 412 15.24 9.36 17.16
CA ARG A 412 15.92 10.45 16.48
C ARG A 412 15.90 11.73 17.31
N THR A 413 17.08 12.31 17.55
CA THR A 413 17.27 13.59 18.23
C THR A 413 17.77 14.65 17.27
N GLU A 414 17.49 15.90 17.58
CA GLU A 414 18.05 17.08 16.91
C GLU A 414 18.78 17.91 17.95
N GLU A 415 19.99 18.31 17.59
CA GLU A 415 20.84 19.16 18.41
C GLU A 415 20.69 20.61 17.98
N PHE A 416 20.55 21.48 18.95
CA PHE A 416 20.38 22.92 18.76
C PHE A 416 21.61 23.64 19.22
N TYR A 417 22.11 24.52 18.36
CA TYR A 417 23.28 25.34 18.62
C TYR A 417 22.94 26.80 18.37
N GLN A 418 23.60 27.72 19.09
CA GLN A 418 23.44 29.16 18.91
C GLN A 418 24.80 29.82 18.69
N CYS A 419 24.88 30.70 17.70
CA CYS A 419 26.06 31.50 17.45
C CYS A 419 26.35 32.43 18.66
N GLU A 420 27.60 32.52 19.04
CA GLU A 420 28.04 33.35 20.20
C GLU A 420 27.66 34.81 20.00
N ASP A 421 27.91 35.39 18.83
CA ASP A 421 27.55 36.78 18.53
C ASP A 421 27.32 37.04 17.06
N CYS A 422 26.16 37.61 16.72
CA CYS A 422 25.76 38.02 15.35
C CYS A 422 25.44 39.53 15.28
N SER A 423 25.70 40.34 16.32
CA SER A 423 25.24 41.74 16.37
C SER A 423 25.91 42.62 15.31
N ASN A 424 27.22 42.49 15.12
CA ASN A 424 28.00 43.29 14.17
C ASN A 424 28.50 42.49 12.97
N CYS A 425 27.78 41.43 12.58
CA CYS A 425 28.18 40.57 11.49
C CYS A 425 27.80 41.16 10.13
N LEU A 426 28.78 41.50 9.31
CA LEU A 426 28.60 42.03 7.92
C LEU A 426 27.85 41.06 7.01
N GLN A 427 27.86 39.78 7.32
CA GLN A 427 27.21 38.73 6.53
C GLN A 427 25.82 38.34 7.07
N LYS A 428 25.31 39.03 8.11
CA LYS A 428 24.07 38.69 8.79
C LYS A 428 22.88 38.59 7.86
N GLU A 429 22.71 39.53 6.95
CA GLU A 429 21.60 39.55 5.97
C GLU A 429 21.57 38.32 5.06
N LYS A 430 22.76 37.84 4.64
CA LYS A 430 22.88 36.61 3.83
C LYS A 430 22.74 35.34 4.66
N CYS A 431 23.18 35.38 5.92
CA CYS A 431 23.25 34.22 6.80
C CYS A 431 21.92 33.94 7.52
N CYS A 432 21.26 34.95 8.06
CA CYS A 432 20.10 34.79 8.93
C CYS A 432 19.21 36.04 8.96
N LYS A 433 17.91 35.83 8.80
CA LYS A 433 16.88 36.89 8.91
C LYS A 433 16.43 37.17 10.35
N CYS A 434 16.98 36.47 11.36
CA CYS A 434 16.58 36.65 12.76
C CYS A 434 17.19 37.93 13.36
N LYS A 435 16.46 38.56 14.29
CA LYS A 435 16.92 39.79 14.99
C LYS A 435 18.09 39.50 15.95
N GLY A 436 18.10 38.32 16.59
CA GLY A 436 19.13 37.92 17.56
C GLY A 436 20.26 37.10 16.94
N ASN A 437 20.94 36.32 17.77
CA ASN A 437 21.97 35.39 17.36
C ASN A 437 21.33 34.21 16.62
N ARG A 438 21.98 33.76 15.54
CA ARG A 438 21.50 32.65 14.73
C ARG A 438 21.46 31.36 15.52
N LYS A 439 20.33 30.67 15.47
CA LYS A 439 20.19 29.28 15.96
C LYS A 439 20.17 28.32 14.78
N ILE A 440 20.88 27.24 14.90
CA ILE A 440 20.91 26.16 13.91
C ILE A 440 20.46 24.86 14.58
N ARG A 441 20.01 23.95 13.74
CA ARG A 441 19.57 22.62 14.11
C ARG A 441 20.34 21.63 13.28
N LEU A 442 21.03 20.70 13.90
CA LEU A 442 21.82 19.66 13.25
C LEU A 442 21.39 18.29 13.71
N ASN A 443 21.58 17.33 12.85
CA ASN A 443 21.56 15.91 13.16
C ASN A 443 22.73 15.31 12.37
N GLU A 444 23.79 14.98 13.07
CA GLU A 444 25.03 14.52 12.46
C GLU A 444 24.84 13.21 11.70
N GLU A 445 24.14 12.26 12.32
CA GLU A 445 23.87 10.96 11.74
C GLU A 445 23.05 11.05 10.44
N LEU A 446 21.99 11.86 10.41
CA LEU A 446 21.22 12.12 9.19
C LEU A 446 22.08 12.77 8.11
N THR A 447 22.95 13.70 8.50
CA THR A 447 23.86 14.36 7.56
C THR A 447 24.86 13.36 6.96
N LYS A 448 25.37 12.43 7.77
CA LYS A 448 26.22 11.32 7.33
C LYS A 448 25.48 10.43 6.32
N PHE A 449 24.23 10.03 6.63
CA PHE A 449 23.41 9.25 5.70
C PHE A 449 23.16 9.96 4.38
N HIS A 450 22.86 11.26 4.40
CA HIS A 450 22.67 12.04 3.17
C HIS A 450 23.93 12.11 2.32
N LYS A 451 25.11 12.29 2.94
CA LYS A 451 26.40 12.29 2.22
C LYS A 451 26.68 10.92 1.59
N GLU A 452 26.45 9.85 2.31
CA GLU A 452 26.59 8.47 1.80
C GLU A 452 25.65 8.22 0.62
N VAL A 453 24.36 8.57 0.75
CA VAL A 453 23.36 8.44 -0.32
C VAL A 453 23.74 9.24 -1.56
N LEU A 454 24.25 10.48 -1.39
CA LEU A 454 24.76 11.27 -2.51
C LEU A 454 25.92 10.59 -3.22
N CYS A 455 26.89 10.05 -2.45
CA CYS A 455 28.02 9.32 -3.01
C CYS A 455 27.53 8.07 -3.76
N ASN A 456 26.69 7.25 -3.14
CA ASN A 456 26.15 6.03 -3.72
C ASN A 456 25.39 6.30 -5.02
N LEU A 457 24.43 7.22 -4.99
CA LEU A 457 23.56 7.50 -6.13
C LEU A 457 24.29 8.26 -7.27
N ASN A 458 25.33 9.02 -7.00
CA ASN A 458 26.11 9.73 -8.02
C ASN A 458 27.24 8.87 -8.61
N SER A 459 27.49 7.68 -8.07
CA SER A 459 28.39 6.70 -8.67
C SER A 459 27.83 6.15 -9.99
N ILE A 460 28.69 5.57 -10.84
CA ILE A 460 28.28 4.88 -12.08
C ILE A 460 27.26 3.78 -11.74
N HIS A 461 27.54 2.97 -10.71
CA HIS A 461 26.62 1.93 -10.24
C HIS A 461 25.28 2.52 -9.80
N GLY A 462 25.29 3.60 -9.02
CA GLY A 462 24.05 4.27 -8.58
C GLY A 462 23.24 4.87 -9.74
N ALA A 463 23.91 5.35 -10.79
CA ALA A 463 23.22 5.83 -11.99
C ALA A 463 22.51 4.68 -12.73
N LEU A 464 23.16 3.53 -12.87
CA LEU A 464 22.57 2.31 -13.45
C LEU A 464 21.39 1.79 -12.61
N LEU A 465 21.51 1.74 -11.29
CA LEU A 465 20.43 1.31 -10.40
C LEU A 465 19.20 2.22 -10.51
N ARG A 466 19.40 3.55 -10.58
CA ARG A 466 18.30 4.51 -10.77
C ARG A 466 17.58 4.32 -12.12
N MET A 467 18.33 4.08 -13.18
CA MET A 467 17.76 3.78 -14.50
C MET A 467 16.98 2.49 -14.48
N ASN A 468 17.55 1.41 -13.90
CA ASN A 468 16.88 0.12 -13.78
C ASN A 468 15.60 0.20 -12.93
N ARG A 469 15.58 1.03 -11.86
CA ARG A 469 14.36 1.25 -11.08
C ARG A 469 13.23 1.81 -11.96
N SER A 470 13.53 2.82 -12.78
CA SER A 470 12.52 3.38 -13.68
C SER A 470 12.00 2.34 -14.68
N ILE A 471 12.90 1.55 -15.28
CA ILE A 471 12.52 0.52 -16.26
C ILE A 471 11.69 -0.59 -15.59
N GLN A 472 12.13 -1.12 -14.47
CA GLN A 472 11.54 -2.31 -13.87
C GLN A 472 10.29 -2.00 -13.04
N SER A 473 10.39 -1.11 -12.05
CA SER A 473 9.27 -0.86 -11.14
C SER A 473 8.18 0.00 -11.77
N GLU A 474 8.54 1.06 -12.51
CA GLU A 474 7.56 1.87 -13.25
C GLU A 474 6.95 1.07 -14.41
N GLY A 475 7.75 0.21 -15.07
CA GLY A 475 7.28 -0.70 -16.10
C GLY A 475 6.24 -1.70 -15.56
N ALA A 476 6.50 -2.35 -14.43
CA ALA A 476 5.54 -3.27 -13.79
C ALA A 476 4.23 -2.54 -13.41
N ASN A 477 4.34 -1.37 -12.76
CA ASN A 477 3.19 -0.53 -12.43
C ASN A 477 2.42 -0.07 -13.68
N GLY A 478 3.12 0.26 -14.75
CA GLY A 478 2.54 0.63 -16.05
C GLY A 478 1.71 -0.49 -16.66
N ILE A 479 2.26 -1.70 -16.70
CA ILE A 479 1.55 -2.88 -17.22
C ILE A 479 0.29 -3.16 -16.39
N ILE A 480 0.37 -3.17 -15.07
CA ILE A 480 -0.78 -3.45 -14.20
C ILE A 480 -1.87 -2.39 -14.40
N LYS A 481 -1.51 -1.10 -14.34
CA LYS A 481 -2.50 -0.01 -14.35
C LYS A 481 -3.05 0.30 -15.73
N TRP A 482 -2.19 0.33 -16.75
CA TRP A 482 -2.57 0.83 -18.06
C TRP A 482 -2.86 -0.29 -19.06
N ASN A 483 -1.95 -1.25 -19.22
CA ASN A 483 -2.16 -2.32 -20.19
C ASN A 483 -3.26 -3.28 -19.74
N ARG A 484 -3.33 -3.53 -18.41
CA ARG A 484 -4.33 -4.42 -17.79
C ARG A 484 -5.48 -3.67 -17.12
N SER A 485 -5.53 -2.34 -17.24
CA SER A 485 -6.61 -1.46 -16.79
C SER A 485 -7.01 -1.61 -15.31
N TYR A 486 -6.06 -2.01 -14.44
CA TYR A 486 -6.31 -2.17 -13.01
C TYR A 486 -6.01 -0.89 -12.24
N THR A 487 -6.94 0.07 -12.26
CA THR A 487 -6.81 1.38 -11.59
C THR A 487 -7.66 1.50 -10.34
N ARG A 488 -8.63 0.58 -10.14
CA ARG A 488 -9.57 0.56 -9.03
C ARG A 488 -9.75 -0.86 -8.51
N ALA A 489 -9.70 -1.02 -7.18
CA ALA A 489 -10.00 -2.28 -6.50
C ALA A 489 -11.43 -2.75 -6.81
N ARG A 490 -11.63 -4.03 -6.94
CA ARG A 490 -12.94 -4.65 -7.17
C ARG A 490 -13.54 -5.19 -5.89
N ARG A 491 -12.69 -5.56 -4.93
CA ARG A 491 -13.07 -6.04 -3.60
C ARG A 491 -12.93 -4.94 -2.56
N ARG A 492 -13.55 -5.13 -1.40
CA ARG A 492 -13.47 -4.23 -0.23
C ARG A 492 -12.71 -4.89 0.90
N GLY A 493 -11.99 -4.05 1.65
CA GLY A 493 -11.18 -4.47 2.79
C GLY A 493 -9.78 -4.94 2.39
N SER A 494 -8.81 -4.69 3.25
CA SER A 494 -7.38 -4.94 3.02
C SER A 494 -7.06 -6.41 2.72
N LYS A 495 -7.69 -7.36 3.43
CA LYS A 495 -7.49 -8.80 3.20
C LYS A 495 -7.96 -9.24 1.81
N ALA A 496 -9.16 -8.81 1.41
CA ALA A 496 -9.71 -9.18 0.11
C ALA A 496 -8.93 -8.50 -1.04
N LEU A 497 -8.43 -7.29 -0.81
CA LEU A 497 -7.56 -6.62 -1.76
C LEU A 497 -6.18 -7.29 -1.84
N ASN A 498 -5.61 -7.77 -0.72
CA ASN A 498 -4.36 -8.52 -0.74
C ASN A 498 -4.46 -9.74 -1.66
N LEU A 499 -5.55 -10.52 -1.55
CA LEU A 499 -5.82 -11.64 -2.46
C LEU A 499 -5.87 -11.18 -3.93
N GLU A 500 -6.56 -10.07 -4.20
CA GLU A 500 -6.71 -9.53 -5.56
C GLU A 500 -5.34 -9.12 -6.15
N ILE A 501 -4.51 -8.43 -5.36
CA ILE A 501 -3.15 -8.03 -5.77
C ILE A 501 -2.23 -9.24 -5.93
N ALA A 502 -2.29 -10.21 -5.01
CA ALA A 502 -1.50 -11.43 -5.10
C ALA A 502 -1.76 -12.18 -6.41
N MET A 503 -3.03 -12.37 -6.79
CA MET A 503 -3.39 -13.00 -8.06
C MET A 503 -2.90 -12.20 -9.28
N ILE A 504 -2.98 -10.86 -9.22
CA ILE A 504 -2.45 -10.01 -10.29
C ILE A 504 -0.92 -10.18 -10.40
N CYS A 505 -0.21 -10.24 -9.27
CA CYS A 505 1.24 -10.45 -9.24
C CYS A 505 1.63 -11.84 -9.75
N CYS A 506 0.91 -12.90 -9.35
CA CYS A 506 1.08 -14.25 -9.90
C CYS A 506 0.90 -14.25 -11.43
N GLY A 507 -0.23 -13.71 -11.90
CA GLY A 507 -0.51 -13.64 -13.33
C GLY A 507 0.51 -12.80 -14.10
N PHE A 508 1.00 -11.70 -13.51
CA PHE A 508 2.06 -10.89 -14.09
C PHE A 508 3.36 -11.68 -14.26
N ASN A 509 3.81 -12.37 -13.21
CA ASN A 509 5.07 -13.13 -13.24
C ASN A 509 5.00 -14.34 -14.18
N LEU A 510 3.89 -15.08 -14.18
CA LEU A 510 3.65 -16.18 -15.09
C LEU A 510 3.67 -15.73 -16.55
N HIS A 511 2.98 -14.63 -16.86
CA HIS A 511 2.97 -14.04 -18.20
C HIS A 511 4.36 -13.57 -18.64
N LYS A 512 5.09 -12.90 -17.75
CA LYS A 512 6.46 -12.44 -18.00
C LYS A 512 7.40 -13.61 -18.26
N PHE A 513 7.29 -14.69 -17.50
CA PHE A 513 8.07 -15.91 -17.68
C PHE A 513 7.80 -16.54 -19.05
N HIS A 514 6.52 -16.65 -19.45
CA HIS A 514 6.16 -17.13 -20.78
C HIS A 514 6.76 -16.27 -21.90
N LEU A 515 6.69 -14.93 -21.78
CA LEU A 515 7.26 -14.02 -22.78
C LEU A 515 8.76 -14.18 -22.93
N LYS A 516 9.51 -14.25 -21.82
CA LYS A 516 10.98 -14.47 -21.85
C LYS A 516 11.31 -15.82 -22.49
N LYS A 517 10.63 -16.90 -22.10
CA LYS A 517 10.81 -18.23 -22.65
C LYS A 517 10.52 -18.30 -24.16
N SER A 518 9.46 -17.63 -24.60
CA SER A 518 9.08 -17.54 -26.02
C SER A 518 10.08 -16.72 -26.85
N ALA A 519 10.64 -15.65 -26.27
CA ALA A 519 11.66 -14.83 -26.92
C ALA A 519 12.95 -15.64 -27.15
N ILE A 520 13.39 -16.42 -26.18
CA ILE A 520 14.56 -17.32 -26.29
C ILE A 520 14.35 -18.33 -27.40
N LYS A 521 13.18 -18.99 -27.49
CA LYS A 521 12.87 -19.92 -28.56
C LYS A 521 12.91 -19.27 -29.96
N LYS A 522 12.41 -18.04 -30.09
CA LYS A 522 12.39 -17.31 -31.38
C LYS A 522 13.79 -16.81 -31.80
N SER A 523 14.67 -16.48 -30.87
CA SER A 523 16.02 -16.02 -31.18
C SER A 523 16.97 -17.11 -31.63
N GLY A 524 16.61 -18.39 -31.49
CA GLY A 524 17.47 -19.54 -31.82
C GLY A 524 18.73 -19.63 -30.93
N ILE A 525 18.83 -18.79 -29.91
CA ILE A 525 19.98 -18.75 -28.98
C ILE A 525 19.84 -19.93 -28.01
N ASN A 526 20.69 -20.94 -28.20
CA ASN A 526 20.78 -22.08 -27.29
C ASN A 526 21.58 -21.65 -26.05
N LEU A 527 20.89 -21.28 -24.96
CA LEU A 527 21.53 -20.82 -23.70
C LEU A 527 22.49 -21.83 -23.09
N LYS A 528 22.51 -23.09 -23.55
CA LYS A 528 23.52 -24.08 -23.14
C LYS A 528 24.94 -23.71 -23.56
N TYR A 529 25.12 -22.78 -24.48
CA TYR A 529 26.44 -22.35 -25.00
C TYR A 529 26.93 -21.00 -24.48
N PHE A 530 26.16 -20.30 -23.63
CA PHE A 530 26.68 -19.14 -22.92
C PHE A 530 27.11 -19.58 -21.52
N PRO A 531 28.43 -19.84 -21.29
CA PRO A 531 28.92 -20.04 -19.95
C PRO A 531 28.63 -18.76 -19.16
N HIS A 532 28.00 -18.94 -18.02
CA HIS A 532 27.81 -17.96 -16.95
C HIS A 532 28.38 -16.57 -17.29
N PHE A 533 27.51 -15.60 -17.58
CA PHE A 533 27.83 -14.21 -17.33
C PHE A 533 27.99 -14.08 -15.80
N GLN A 534 29.11 -14.56 -15.32
CA GLN A 534 29.57 -14.23 -13.98
C GLN A 534 29.66 -12.73 -13.92
N HIS A 535 29.08 -12.16 -12.88
CA HIS A 535 29.15 -10.76 -12.51
C HIS A 535 30.61 -10.27 -12.49
N GLY A 536 31.16 -10.00 -13.64
CA GLY A 536 32.40 -9.31 -13.86
C GLY A 536 32.10 -7.86 -14.25
N LYS A 537 32.86 -6.95 -13.74
CA LYS A 537 32.75 -5.48 -13.76
C LYS A 537 32.42 -4.77 -15.09
N ASN A 538 31.99 -5.47 -16.16
CA ASN A 538 31.72 -4.95 -17.49
C ASN A 538 30.49 -5.59 -18.17
N ALA A 539 29.40 -5.85 -17.46
CA ALA A 539 28.16 -6.27 -18.09
C ALA A 539 27.55 -5.07 -18.87
N VAL A 540 27.73 -5.05 -20.18
CA VAL A 540 26.97 -4.17 -21.07
C VAL A 540 25.55 -4.73 -21.12
N PHE A 541 24.64 -4.09 -20.40
CA PHE A 541 23.22 -4.36 -20.46
C PHE A 541 22.72 -3.90 -21.84
N VAL A 542 22.33 -4.84 -22.70
CA VAL A 542 21.61 -4.50 -23.95
C VAL A 542 20.15 -4.26 -23.55
N PRO A 543 19.62 -3.03 -23.67
CA PRO A 543 18.24 -2.75 -23.34
C PRO A 543 17.30 -3.60 -24.18
N LEU A 544 16.22 -4.11 -23.60
CA LEU A 544 15.19 -4.91 -24.27
C LEU A 544 14.59 -4.21 -25.51
N CYS A 545 14.64 -2.88 -25.59
CA CYS A 545 14.24 -2.08 -26.75
C CYS A 545 15.05 -2.37 -28.02
N LEU A 546 16.30 -2.86 -27.91
CA LEU A 546 17.12 -3.29 -29.06
C LEU A 546 16.78 -4.71 -29.52
N LEU A 547 16.14 -5.53 -28.67
CA LEU A 547 15.67 -6.87 -29.02
C LEU A 547 14.26 -6.87 -29.62
N TYR A 548 13.52 -5.78 -29.52
CA TYR A 548 12.15 -5.64 -30.03
C TYR A 548 11.97 -4.35 -30.86
N PRO A 549 12.37 -4.32 -32.15
CA PRO A 549 12.22 -3.12 -32.99
C PRO A 549 10.75 -2.72 -33.28
N LYS A 550 9.77 -3.53 -32.92
CA LYS A 550 8.34 -3.21 -33.10
C LYS A 550 7.71 -2.40 -31.94
N PHE A 551 8.41 -2.17 -30.84
CA PHE A 551 7.93 -1.29 -29.75
C PHE A 551 8.27 0.19 -29.93
N SER A 552 9.05 0.56 -30.97
CA SER A 552 9.45 1.93 -31.26
C SER A 552 8.44 2.75 -32.06
N GLN A 553 7.26 2.21 -32.38
CA GLN A 553 6.27 2.95 -33.20
C GLN A 553 5.19 3.71 -32.40
N ASN A 554 5.24 3.73 -31.08
CA ASN A 554 4.45 4.66 -30.29
C ASN A 554 5.33 5.85 -29.86
N SER A 555 5.27 6.90 -30.66
CA SER A 555 6.05 8.14 -30.64
C SER A 555 5.81 9.06 -29.42
N TYR A 556 5.76 8.54 -28.19
CA TYR A 556 5.62 9.34 -26.97
C TYR A 556 6.77 9.18 -25.97
N PHE A 557 7.87 8.53 -26.33
CA PHE A 557 8.98 8.27 -25.41
C PHE A 557 10.35 8.85 -25.87
N CYS A 558 10.41 9.61 -26.96
CA CYS A 558 11.70 10.13 -27.48
C CYS A 558 12.05 11.58 -27.10
N ASP A 559 11.22 12.30 -26.33
CA ASP A 559 11.48 13.72 -26.01
C ASP A 559 11.98 13.98 -24.58
N LEU A 560 12.60 13.01 -23.93
CA LEU A 560 13.27 13.21 -22.64
C LEU A 560 14.61 12.45 -22.62
N ALA A 561 15.53 12.86 -23.50
CA ALA A 561 16.95 12.58 -23.36
C ALA A 561 17.69 13.84 -22.87
#